data_b31df1856eb906400edd071540013b82
#
_entry.id   b31df1856eb906400edd071540013b82
#
_cell.length_a   1.000
_cell.length_b   1.000
_cell.length_c   1.000
_cell.angle_alpha   90.00
_cell.angle_beta   90.00
_cell.angle_gamma   90.00
#
_symmetry.space_group_name_H-M   'P 1'
#
loop_
_entity.id
_entity.type
_entity.pdbx_description
1 polymer ?
#
loop_
_entity_poly.entity_id
_entity_poly.type
_entity_poly.pdbx_seq_one_letter_code
_entity_poly.pdbx_strand_id
1 'polypeptide(L)'
;MVIGAIYLIVGCQMIRDDSQQNKDSQSDSETDKEVVFLDGKNVINVINASKTRDEDVFKLLVGFSATLISGFILVVILLWLFITMNGEAFGFSPPQSLITWEDEYKDITGVNEINGLDGSGISLCIVDSGIDTSHPDLEKINLLGWNDVINSSPNPYDDDGHGTAMAGIIVADGGLNGIAKNVDLYVAKAINSDGSGTDDGIAEAVDWCVSQDSDIISLSLGGGQGIGGDLFTTDSLEIAVENAIEQGVYVVAAAGNDGEDDDGDVSSPGSVENVICVGGVTRLGNLWSGSSEGDNNGRLWPNPILPRNDPDKKPEIIAPGLEVPVLMTNSDSWWGWSSGTSASTAWVSGGLALFLQENPDFQRNSNSDETKIEEIKILLSENSQMKDGQSQHDDNFGYGIFRIDTLIKAVNSSSSDIKENLVKGNINIERNIFDIFQVERRITASVPPDNSMNAIE
;
A
#
# COMPACT_ATOMS: atom_id res chain seq x y z
N MET A 1 -4.45 30.17 -25.85
CA MET A 1 -3.66 31.06 -26.72
C MET A 1 -4.02 30.96 -28.21
N VAL A 2 -4.43 29.83 -28.75
CA VAL A 2 -4.80 29.64 -30.15
C VAL A 2 -6.18 30.21 -30.49
N ILE A 3 -7.15 30.18 -29.62
CA ILE A 3 -8.52 30.68 -29.81
C ILE A 3 -8.59 32.22 -29.89
N GLY A 4 -7.75 32.93 -29.12
CA GLY A 4 -7.65 34.38 -29.16
C GLY A 4 -7.12 34.94 -30.49
N ALA A 5 -6.27 34.20 -31.19
CA ALA A 5 -5.70 34.59 -32.49
C ALA A 5 -6.73 34.49 -33.65
N ILE A 6 -7.66 33.54 -33.58
CA ILE A 6 -8.70 33.36 -34.61
C ILE A 6 -9.74 34.50 -34.55
N TYR A 7 -10.09 34.99 -33.35
CA TYR A 7 -11.00 36.12 -33.21
C TYR A 7 -10.44 37.46 -33.72
N LEU A 8 -9.10 37.66 -33.59
CA LEU A 8 -8.44 38.85 -34.10
C LEU A 8 -8.37 38.86 -35.64
N ILE A 9 -8.22 37.68 -36.25
CA ILE A 9 -8.14 37.55 -37.74
C ILE A 9 -9.50 37.73 -38.36
N VAL A 10 -10.58 37.19 -37.79
CA VAL A 10 -11.95 37.36 -38.31
C VAL A 10 -12.42 38.80 -38.14
N GLY A 11 -12.11 39.45 -37.00
CA GLY A 11 -12.42 40.86 -36.78
C GLY A 11 -11.68 41.82 -37.73
N CYS A 12 -10.39 41.54 -38.05
CA CYS A 12 -9.63 42.32 -39.01
C CYS A 12 -10.08 42.12 -40.48
N GLN A 13 -10.57 40.92 -40.83
CA GLN A 13 -11.08 40.65 -42.17
C GLN A 13 -12.41 41.35 -42.45
N MET A 14 -13.33 41.38 -41.46
CA MET A 14 -14.60 42.16 -41.63
C MET A 14 -14.37 43.66 -41.77
N ILE A 15 -13.38 44.24 -41.05
CA ILE A 15 -13.03 45.65 -41.20
C ILE A 15 -12.36 45.94 -42.58
N ARG A 16 -11.70 44.96 -43.16
CA ARG A 16 -11.03 45.10 -44.44
C ARG A 16 -11.99 44.99 -45.63
N ASP A 17 -13.01 44.15 -45.54
CA ASP A 17 -14.02 44.06 -46.64
C ASP A 17 -14.92 45.30 -46.74
N ASP A 18 -15.29 45.89 -45.54
CA ASP A 18 -16.04 47.16 -45.57
C ASP A 18 -15.24 48.36 -46.17
N SER A 19 -13.90 48.35 -46.06
CA SER A 19 -13.04 49.38 -46.64
C SER A 19 -12.76 49.22 -48.14
N GLN A 20 -12.90 47.99 -48.65
CA GLN A 20 -12.75 47.75 -50.11
C GLN A 20 -14.06 47.98 -50.91
N GLN A 21 -15.23 47.68 -50.34
CA GLN A 21 -16.51 48.00 -51.02
C GLN A 21 -16.75 49.47 -51.16
N ASN A 22 -16.14 50.31 -50.31
CA ASN A 22 -16.27 51.77 -50.41
C ASN A 22 -15.27 52.43 -51.39
N LYS A 23 -14.35 51.68 -52.04
CA LYS A 23 -13.39 52.19 -52.96
C LYS A 23 -13.77 51.95 -54.46
N ASP A 24 -14.64 50.98 -54.74
CA ASP A 24 -15.02 50.65 -56.14
C ASP A 24 -16.30 51.33 -56.59
N SER A 25 -16.88 52.26 -55.82
CA SER A 25 -18.06 53.02 -56.17
C SER A 25 -17.77 54.49 -56.49
N GLN A 26 -16.52 54.82 -56.82
CA GLN A 26 -16.16 56.16 -57.33
C GLN A 26 -15.58 56.09 -58.76
N SER A 27 -16.46 55.88 -59.76
CA SER A 27 -16.26 56.38 -61.13
C SER A 27 -17.63 56.69 -61.72
N ASP A 28 -17.74 57.90 -62.14
CA ASP A 28 -18.74 58.49 -63.06
C ASP A 28 -20.14 58.82 -62.51
N SER A 29 -20.26 60.06 -62.01
CA SER A 29 -21.18 61.05 -62.56
C SER A 29 -21.02 62.38 -61.83
N GLU A 30 -20.62 63.38 -62.55
CA GLU A 30 -20.73 64.79 -62.24
C GLU A 30 -22.20 65.11 -62.05
N THR A 31 -22.67 65.34 -60.85
CA THR A 31 -23.90 66.03 -60.54
C THR A 31 -23.75 66.78 -59.21
N ASP A 32 -23.96 68.09 -59.32
CA ASP A 32 -24.14 69.14 -58.32
C ASP A 32 -24.03 68.69 -56.83
N LYS A 33 -22.97 69.17 -56.22
CA LYS A 33 -22.88 69.18 -54.74
C LYS A 33 -23.78 70.26 -54.19
N GLU A 34 -25.02 69.91 -53.94
CA GLU A 34 -25.89 70.73 -53.11
C GLU A 34 -25.33 70.62 -51.64
N VAL A 35 -24.66 71.69 -51.24
CA VAL A 35 -24.22 71.80 -49.85
C VAL A 35 -25.46 72.12 -49.02
N VAL A 36 -26.09 71.07 -48.51
CA VAL A 36 -27.19 71.22 -47.54
C VAL A 36 -26.57 71.64 -46.19
N PHE A 37 -26.72 72.97 -45.93
CA PHE A 37 -26.47 73.47 -44.55
C PHE A 37 -27.51 72.85 -43.61
N LEU A 38 -27.17 71.76 -42.93
CA LEU A 38 -28.04 71.25 -41.89
C LEU A 38 -28.03 72.20 -40.70
N ASP A 39 -29.20 72.69 -40.31
CA ASP A 39 -29.34 73.43 -39.07
C ASP A 39 -28.75 72.65 -37.88
N GLY A 40 -28.02 73.34 -36.99
CA GLY A 40 -27.22 72.73 -35.96
C GLY A 40 -27.98 71.71 -35.12
N LYS A 41 -29.30 71.79 -35.03
CA LYS A 41 -30.16 70.79 -34.37
C LYS A 41 -30.21 69.47 -35.12
N ASN A 42 -30.15 69.43 -36.42
CA ASN A 42 -30.18 68.21 -37.25
C ASN A 42 -28.84 67.45 -37.16
N VAL A 43 -27.72 68.16 -37.09
CA VAL A 43 -26.39 67.59 -36.88
C VAL A 43 -26.25 66.89 -35.55
N ILE A 44 -26.77 67.54 -34.52
CA ILE A 44 -26.75 66.91 -33.12
C ILE A 44 -27.60 65.64 -33.08
N ASN A 45 -28.75 65.62 -33.77
CA ASN A 45 -29.60 64.42 -33.82
C ASN A 45 -28.95 63.29 -34.59
N VAL A 46 -28.20 63.53 -35.64
CA VAL A 46 -27.45 62.50 -36.43
C VAL A 46 -26.29 61.95 -35.58
N ILE A 47 -25.55 62.83 -34.87
CA ILE A 47 -24.46 62.42 -33.99
C ILE A 47 -24.98 61.62 -32.83
N ASN A 48 -26.09 62.04 -32.20
CA ASN A 48 -26.70 61.29 -31.09
C ASN A 48 -27.27 59.94 -31.56
N ALA A 49 -27.86 59.85 -32.77
CA ALA A 49 -28.35 58.60 -33.35
C ALA A 49 -27.19 57.60 -33.68
N SER A 50 -26.05 58.11 -34.15
CA SER A 50 -24.87 57.25 -34.39
C SER A 50 -24.28 56.75 -33.06
N LYS A 51 -24.18 57.62 -32.04
CA LYS A 51 -23.64 57.26 -30.73
C LYS A 51 -24.51 56.23 -30.01
N THR A 52 -25.86 56.37 -30.03
CA THR A 52 -26.77 55.38 -29.47
C THR A 52 -26.68 54.03 -30.18
N ARG A 53 -26.54 54.04 -31.52
CA ARG A 53 -26.36 52.82 -32.32
C ARG A 53 -25.07 52.08 -31.94
N ASP A 54 -23.97 52.78 -31.72
CA ASP A 54 -22.69 52.19 -31.33
C ASP A 54 -22.76 51.62 -29.92
N GLU A 55 -23.44 52.30 -28.99
CA GLU A 55 -23.67 51.79 -27.61
C GLU A 55 -24.55 50.53 -27.59
N ASP A 56 -25.56 50.43 -28.43
CA ASP A 56 -26.43 49.26 -28.55
C ASP A 56 -25.71 48.07 -29.17
N VAL A 57 -24.87 48.29 -30.21
CA VAL A 57 -23.99 47.26 -30.79
C VAL A 57 -23.00 46.76 -29.73
N PHE A 58 -22.39 47.68 -28.98
CA PHE A 58 -21.47 47.30 -27.90
C PHE A 58 -22.16 46.44 -26.81
N LYS A 59 -23.35 46.81 -26.35
CA LYS A 59 -24.13 46.02 -25.38
C LYS A 59 -24.50 44.66 -25.94
N LEU A 60 -24.83 44.55 -27.21
CA LEU A 60 -25.14 43.29 -27.86
C LEU A 60 -23.91 42.37 -27.97
N LEU A 61 -22.75 42.93 -28.29
CA LEU A 61 -21.48 42.21 -28.36
C LEU A 61 -21.06 41.71 -26.96
N VAL A 62 -21.19 42.57 -25.91
CA VAL A 62 -20.90 42.18 -24.53
C VAL A 62 -21.87 41.10 -24.05
N GLY A 63 -23.18 41.24 -24.34
CA GLY A 63 -24.18 40.23 -23.99
C GLY A 63 -23.92 38.88 -24.69
N PHE A 64 -23.57 38.90 -25.99
CA PHE A 64 -23.22 37.70 -26.73
C PHE A 64 -21.94 37.03 -26.20
N SER A 65 -20.91 37.81 -25.91
CA SER A 65 -19.66 37.30 -25.32
C SER A 65 -19.91 36.70 -23.93
N ALA A 66 -20.72 37.34 -23.11
CA ALA A 66 -21.09 36.85 -21.78
C ALA A 66 -21.86 35.52 -21.86
N THR A 67 -22.78 35.37 -22.82
CA THR A 67 -23.51 34.09 -22.99
C THR A 67 -22.61 32.98 -23.49
N LEU A 68 -21.66 33.25 -24.41
CA LEU A 68 -20.68 32.28 -24.87
C LEU A 68 -19.76 31.81 -23.74
N ILE A 69 -19.24 32.76 -22.95
CA ILE A 69 -18.40 32.44 -21.78
C ILE A 69 -19.18 31.61 -20.76
N SER A 70 -20.41 31.99 -20.44
CA SER A 70 -21.26 31.23 -19.50
C SER A 70 -21.58 29.84 -20.01
N GLY A 71 -21.87 29.70 -21.32
CA GLY A 71 -22.07 28.41 -21.97
C GLY A 71 -20.81 27.53 -21.91
N PHE A 72 -19.64 28.09 -22.17
CA PHE A 72 -18.36 27.38 -22.07
C PHE A 72 -18.07 26.92 -20.63
N ILE A 73 -18.28 27.80 -19.63
CA ILE A 73 -18.12 27.45 -18.23
C ILE A 73 -19.06 26.30 -17.83
N LEU A 74 -20.32 26.36 -18.29
CA LEU A 74 -21.29 25.30 -18.02
C LEU A 74 -20.83 23.96 -18.63
N VAL A 75 -20.36 23.96 -19.87
CA VAL A 75 -19.85 22.76 -20.53
C VAL A 75 -18.64 22.20 -19.78
N VAL A 76 -17.71 23.04 -19.31
CA VAL A 76 -16.56 22.62 -18.51
C VAL A 76 -17.00 22.01 -17.19
N ILE A 77 -17.98 22.62 -16.50
CA ILE A 77 -18.53 22.09 -15.25
C ILE A 77 -19.22 20.74 -15.49
N LEU A 78 -20.03 20.62 -16.55
CA LEU A 78 -20.70 19.37 -16.87
C LEU A 78 -19.71 18.26 -17.26
N LEU A 79 -18.66 18.61 -18.01
CA LEU A 79 -17.59 17.69 -18.36
C LEU A 79 -16.83 17.26 -17.11
N TRP A 80 -16.50 18.20 -16.23
CA TRP A 80 -15.86 17.89 -14.95
C TRP A 80 -16.72 16.97 -14.08
N LEU A 81 -18.02 17.27 -13.93
CA LEU A 81 -18.97 16.41 -13.24
C LEU A 81 -19.08 15.03 -13.89
N PHE A 82 -19.11 14.98 -15.24
CA PHE A 82 -19.17 13.73 -15.97
C PHE A 82 -17.92 12.88 -15.72
N ILE A 83 -16.73 13.47 -15.75
CA ILE A 83 -15.45 12.78 -15.45
C ILE A 83 -15.43 12.32 -13.99
N THR A 84 -15.85 13.16 -13.03
CA THR A 84 -15.85 12.77 -11.61
C THR A 84 -16.87 11.68 -11.29
N MET A 85 -18.02 11.65 -11.98
CA MET A 85 -19.03 10.60 -11.82
C MET A 85 -18.72 9.30 -12.56
N ASN A 86 -17.88 9.34 -13.57
CA ASN A 86 -17.51 8.21 -14.41
C ASN A 86 -15.98 8.00 -14.48
N GLY A 87 -15.25 8.50 -13.48
CA GLY A 87 -13.77 8.44 -13.45
C GLY A 87 -13.22 7.03 -13.60
N GLU A 88 -13.91 6.05 -13.02
CA GLU A 88 -13.63 4.63 -13.18
C GLU A 88 -13.64 4.19 -14.67
N ALA A 89 -14.65 4.61 -15.43
CA ALA A 89 -14.77 4.28 -16.86
C ALA A 89 -13.67 4.91 -17.74
N PHE A 90 -12.97 5.92 -17.23
CA PHE A 90 -11.84 6.58 -17.90
C PHE A 90 -10.48 6.22 -17.30
N GLY A 91 -10.43 5.31 -16.32
CA GLY A 91 -9.19 4.90 -15.65
C GLY A 91 -8.57 5.97 -14.75
N PHE A 92 -9.35 6.96 -14.28
CA PHE A 92 -8.88 8.02 -13.37
C PHE A 92 -9.07 7.67 -11.88
N SER A 93 -9.71 6.55 -11.59
CA SER A 93 -9.92 6.03 -10.23
C SER A 93 -10.11 4.51 -10.28
N PRO A 94 -9.77 3.80 -9.20
CA PRO A 94 -10.01 2.36 -9.14
C PRO A 94 -11.52 2.05 -9.19
N PRO A 95 -11.88 0.85 -9.66
CA PRO A 95 -13.22 0.31 -9.52
C PRO A 95 -13.72 0.38 -8.08
N GLN A 96 -14.99 0.74 -7.88
CA GLN A 96 -15.58 0.84 -6.54
C GLN A 96 -15.51 -0.49 -5.78
N SER A 97 -15.51 -1.61 -6.49
CA SER A 97 -15.33 -2.94 -5.88
C SER A 97 -13.99 -3.07 -5.18
N LEU A 98 -12.89 -2.59 -5.78
CA LEU A 98 -11.58 -2.66 -5.18
C LEU A 98 -11.48 -1.80 -3.90
N ILE A 99 -12.06 -0.59 -3.93
CA ILE A 99 -12.13 0.27 -2.74
C ILE A 99 -12.92 -0.42 -1.62
N THR A 100 -14.05 -1.05 -1.96
CA THR A 100 -14.86 -1.79 -0.98
C THR A 100 -14.10 -3.00 -0.42
N TRP A 101 -13.39 -3.75 -1.27
CA TRP A 101 -12.61 -4.91 -0.83
C TRP A 101 -11.43 -4.51 0.06
N GLU A 102 -10.77 -3.38 -0.26
CA GLU A 102 -9.71 -2.83 0.59
C GLU A 102 -10.25 -2.48 1.97
N ASP A 103 -11.41 -1.82 2.05
CA ASP A 103 -12.06 -1.44 3.30
C ASP A 103 -12.50 -2.66 4.13
N GLU A 104 -13.09 -3.68 3.49
CA GLU A 104 -13.44 -4.95 4.13
C GLU A 104 -12.22 -5.64 4.73
N TYR A 105 -11.07 -5.62 4.04
CA TYR A 105 -9.83 -6.18 4.57
C TYR A 105 -9.25 -5.36 5.73
N LYS A 106 -9.34 -4.03 5.67
CA LYS A 106 -8.97 -3.16 6.79
C LYS A 106 -9.83 -3.40 8.03
N ASP A 107 -11.10 -3.71 7.85
CA ASP A 107 -12.00 -4.05 8.95
C ASP A 107 -11.62 -5.38 9.63
N ILE A 108 -11.40 -6.46 8.87
CA ILE A 108 -11.06 -7.77 9.46
C ILE A 108 -9.68 -7.79 10.10
N THR A 109 -8.77 -6.91 9.70
CA THR A 109 -7.42 -6.80 10.28
C THR A 109 -7.30 -5.69 11.33
N GLY A 110 -8.38 -4.94 11.58
CA GLY A 110 -8.42 -3.88 12.59
C GLY A 110 -7.68 -2.61 12.20
N VAL A 111 -7.29 -2.43 10.93
CA VAL A 111 -6.60 -1.21 10.45
C VAL A 111 -7.53 0.00 10.58
N ASN A 112 -8.83 -0.15 10.29
CA ASN A 112 -9.82 0.93 10.41
C ASN A 112 -10.08 1.37 11.87
N GLU A 113 -9.71 0.54 12.86
CA GLU A 113 -9.82 0.88 14.29
C GLU A 113 -8.66 1.76 14.80
N ILE A 114 -7.63 1.97 13.95
CA ILE A 114 -6.42 2.71 14.30
C ILE A 114 -6.48 4.09 13.66
N ASN A 115 -6.21 5.12 14.46
CA ASN A 115 -6.19 6.49 14.00
C ASN A 115 -4.85 7.15 14.30
N GLY A 116 -4.33 7.90 13.35
CA GLY A 116 -3.15 8.74 13.53
C GLY A 116 -1.81 8.01 13.36
N LEU A 117 -1.82 6.72 13.01
CA LEU A 117 -0.63 5.97 12.62
C LEU A 117 -0.58 5.82 11.11
N ASP A 118 0.61 5.95 10.54
CA ASP A 118 0.86 5.92 9.10
C ASP A 118 2.23 5.34 8.71
N GLY A 119 2.96 4.79 9.70
CA GLY A 119 4.28 4.20 9.54
C GLY A 119 5.44 5.20 9.62
N SER A 120 5.18 6.49 9.90
CA SER A 120 6.24 7.52 9.97
C SER A 120 7.35 7.16 10.96
N GLY A 121 8.59 7.25 10.50
CA GLY A 121 9.79 6.98 11.29
C GLY A 121 10.15 5.50 11.42
N ILE A 122 9.49 4.62 10.65
CA ILE A 122 9.82 3.19 10.55
C ILE A 122 10.41 2.93 9.17
N SER A 123 11.53 2.21 9.13
CA SER A 123 12.21 1.80 7.91
C SER A 123 11.76 0.40 7.48
N LEU A 124 11.23 0.29 6.24
CA LEU A 124 10.73 -0.94 5.68
C LEU A 124 11.39 -1.22 4.33
N CYS A 125 11.98 -2.39 4.19
CA CYS A 125 12.60 -2.86 2.95
C CYS A 125 11.74 -3.94 2.29
N ILE A 126 11.44 -3.77 1.00
CA ILE A 126 10.79 -4.78 0.18
C ILE A 126 11.86 -5.44 -0.70
N VAL A 127 11.94 -6.77 -0.65
CA VAL A 127 12.76 -7.57 -1.57
C VAL A 127 11.82 -8.27 -2.55
N ASP A 128 11.81 -7.81 -3.81
CA ASP A 128 10.82 -8.23 -4.80
C ASP A 128 11.29 -7.97 -6.25
N SER A 129 10.36 -7.88 -7.21
CA SER A 129 10.63 -7.62 -8.63
C SER A 129 10.94 -6.13 -8.94
N GLY A 130 10.83 -5.23 -7.98
CA GLY A 130 11.11 -3.81 -8.15
C GLY A 130 9.93 -2.91 -7.74
N ILE A 131 9.92 -1.68 -8.26
CA ILE A 131 8.85 -0.71 -8.03
C ILE A 131 8.72 0.25 -9.21
N ASP A 132 7.49 0.44 -9.70
CA ASP A 132 7.15 1.46 -10.71
C ASP A 132 6.71 2.76 -10.03
N THR A 133 7.65 3.65 -9.79
CA THR A 133 7.38 4.96 -9.16
C THR A 133 6.59 5.92 -10.04
N SER A 134 6.29 5.56 -11.28
CA SER A 134 5.41 6.35 -12.16
C SER A 134 3.92 6.11 -11.91
N HIS A 135 3.59 5.09 -11.09
CA HIS A 135 2.21 4.83 -10.72
C HIS A 135 1.61 6.00 -9.91
N PRO A 136 0.40 6.49 -10.24
CA PRO A 136 -0.17 7.70 -9.61
C PRO A 136 -0.33 7.58 -8.09
N ASP A 137 -0.58 6.39 -7.54
CA ASP A 137 -0.71 6.18 -6.11
C ASP A 137 0.64 6.07 -5.37
N LEU A 138 1.76 6.05 -6.12
CA LEU A 138 3.12 6.04 -5.58
C LEU A 138 3.86 7.38 -5.73
N GLU A 139 3.20 8.42 -6.24
CA GLU A 139 3.82 9.75 -6.47
C GLU A 139 4.35 10.40 -5.18
N LYS A 140 3.77 10.07 -4.02
CA LYS A 140 4.07 10.71 -2.73
C LYS A 140 4.88 9.83 -1.76
N ILE A 141 5.29 8.64 -2.17
CA ILE A 141 6.03 7.72 -1.29
C ILE A 141 7.39 8.28 -0.87
N ASN A 142 7.84 7.88 0.30
CA ASN A 142 9.16 8.20 0.80
C ASN A 142 10.16 7.08 0.46
N LEU A 143 10.53 6.97 -0.82
CA LEU A 143 11.53 5.98 -1.29
C LEU A 143 12.93 6.49 -0.98
N LEU A 144 13.58 5.95 0.06
CA LEU A 144 14.89 6.37 0.52
C LEU A 144 16.04 5.58 -0.13
N GLY A 145 15.79 4.34 -0.55
CA GLY A 145 16.82 3.52 -1.17
C GLY A 145 16.28 2.59 -2.25
N TRP A 146 17.14 2.35 -3.24
CA TRP A 146 16.92 1.42 -4.34
C TRP A 146 18.17 0.60 -4.58
N ASN A 147 18.03 -0.70 -4.74
CA ASN A 147 19.09 -1.61 -5.17
C ASN A 147 18.56 -2.59 -6.21
N ASP A 148 19.23 -2.71 -7.33
CA ASP A 148 18.93 -3.70 -8.37
C ASP A 148 20.07 -4.74 -8.42
N VAL A 149 19.84 -5.88 -7.78
CA VAL A 149 20.77 -7.01 -7.73
C VAL A 149 20.85 -7.71 -9.10
N ILE A 150 19.81 -7.59 -9.92
CA ILE A 150 19.70 -8.28 -11.21
C ILE A 150 20.54 -7.59 -12.29
N ASN A 151 20.33 -6.28 -12.50
CA ASN A 151 20.90 -5.53 -13.61
C ASN A 151 21.76 -4.34 -13.18
N SER A 152 21.84 -4.07 -11.87
CA SER A 152 22.53 -2.90 -11.31
C SER A 152 22.04 -1.56 -11.89
N SER A 153 20.73 -1.45 -12.20
CA SER A 153 20.12 -0.22 -12.69
C SER A 153 20.11 0.84 -11.60
N PRO A 154 20.54 2.09 -11.89
CA PRO A 154 20.52 3.16 -10.89
C PRO A 154 19.12 3.74 -10.65
N ASN A 155 18.13 3.45 -11.50
CA ASN A 155 16.78 3.98 -11.41
C ASN A 155 15.80 2.87 -11.09
N PRO A 156 14.83 3.11 -10.19
CA PRO A 156 13.76 2.17 -9.91
C PRO A 156 12.95 1.81 -11.16
N TYR A 157 12.60 0.56 -11.28
CA TYR A 157 11.68 0.03 -12.27
C TYR A 157 11.12 -1.31 -11.78
N ASP A 158 10.01 -1.74 -12.40
CA ASP A 158 9.42 -3.04 -12.18
C ASP A 158 8.96 -3.60 -13.54
N ASP A 159 9.59 -4.66 -14.00
CA ASP A 159 9.31 -5.29 -15.28
C ASP A 159 8.46 -6.57 -15.18
N ASP A 160 8.15 -6.99 -13.96
CA ASP A 160 7.18 -8.04 -13.63
C ASP A 160 5.85 -7.43 -13.16
N GLY A 161 5.89 -6.54 -12.17
CA GLY A 161 4.75 -5.85 -11.56
C GLY A 161 4.38 -6.33 -10.16
N HIS A 162 4.93 -7.46 -9.70
CA HIS A 162 4.63 -8.02 -8.39
C HIS A 162 5.12 -7.10 -7.26
N GLY A 163 6.34 -6.59 -7.33
CA GLY A 163 6.89 -5.67 -6.32
C GLY A 163 6.10 -4.37 -6.20
N THR A 164 5.64 -3.81 -7.32
CA THR A 164 4.76 -2.63 -7.32
C THR A 164 3.42 -2.93 -6.66
N ALA A 165 2.85 -4.12 -6.91
CA ALA A 165 1.62 -4.56 -6.28
C ALA A 165 1.78 -4.68 -4.76
N MET A 166 2.87 -5.29 -4.27
CA MET A 166 3.18 -5.44 -2.85
C MET A 166 3.48 -4.09 -2.19
N ALA A 167 4.26 -3.23 -2.84
CA ALA A 167 4.49 -1.86 -2.37
C ALA A 167 3.17 -1.08 -2.22
N GLY A 168 2.23 -1.25 -3.16
CA GLY A 168 0.92 -0.61 -3.11
C GLY A 168 0.13 -0.97 -1.85
N ILE A 169 0.12 -2.23 -1.43
CA ILE A 169 -0.53 -2.67 -0.18
C ILE A 169 0.05 -1.92 1.03
N ILE A 170 1.35 -1.64 1.02
CA ILE A 170 2.03 -0.99 2.14
C ILE A 170 1.89 0.53 2.07
N VAL A 171 2.19 1.17 0.92
CA VAL A 171 2.46 2.62 0.85
C VAL A 171 1.57 3.42 -0.10
N ALA A 172 0.61 2.83 -0.80
CA ALA A 172 -0.23 3.59 -1.74
C ALA A 172 -0.92 4.78 -1.06
N ASP A 173 -0.95 5.94 -1.73
CA ASP A 173 -1.67 7.15 -1.28
C ASP A 173 -2.37 7.85 -2.44
N GLY A 174 -3.48 7.28 -2.88
CA GLY A 174 -4.21 7.77 -4.04
C GLY A 174 -5.56 7.11 -4.25
N GLY A 175 -5.71 6.34 -5.31
CA GLY A 175 -6.91 5.57 -5.62
C GLY A 175 -7.13 4.43 -4.63
N LEU A 176 -6.09 3.65 -4.36
CA LEU A 176 -6.00 2.74 -3.21
C LEU A 176 -5.20 3.40 -2.08
N ASN A 177 -5.34 2.86 -0.88
CA ASN A 177 -4.72 3.42 0.32
C ASN A 177 -3.97 2.35 1.09
N GLY A 178 -2.65 2.38 1.01
CA GLY A 178 -1.76 1.50 1.75
C GLY A 178 -1.92 1.62 3.27
N ILE A 179 -1.41 0.64 3.98
CA ILE A 179 -1.54 0.50 5.43
C ILE A 179 -0.63 1.49 6.15
N ALA A 180 0.61 1.67 5.68
CA ALA A 180 1.67 2.45 6.30
C ALA A 180 2.30 3.41 5.28
N LYS A 181 1.54 4.43 4.87
CA LYS A 181 1.83 5.31 3.74
C LYS A 181 3.12 6.12 3.86
N ASN A 182 3.56 6.39 5.08
CA ASN A 182 4.68 7.29 5.39
C ASN A 182 5.89 6.55 5.97
N VAL A 183 6.01 5.23 5.73
CA VAL A 183 7.25 4.51 6.05
C VAL A 183 8.43 5.04 5.23
N ASP A 184 9.62 4.95 5.79
CA ASP A 184 10.87 5.12 5.06
C ASP A 184 11.13 3.87 4.23
N LEU A 185 10.75 3.92 2.94
CA LEU A 185 10.73 2.76 2.05
C LEU A 185 12.09 2.53 1.41
N TYR A 186 12.56 1.28 1.44
CA TYR A 186 13.68 0.75 0.67
C TYR A 186 13.17 -0.37 -0.22
N VAL A 187 13.69 -0.47 -1.44
CA VAL A 187 13.31 -1.53 -2.38
C VAL A 187 14.55 -2.16 -2.99
N ALA A 188 14.68 -3.47 -2.85
CA ALA A 188 15.70 -4.28 -3.47
C ALA A 188 15.07 -5.19 -4.54
N LYS A 189 15.42 -4.95 -5.81
CA LYS A 189 15.00 -5.82 -6.92
C LYS A 189 15.90 -7.05 -6.98
N ALA A 190 15.33 -8.21 -6.64
CA ALA A 190 15.98 -9.52 -6.67
C ALA A 190 15.25 -10.55 -7.53
N ILE A 191 14.05 -10.18 -8.04
CA ILE A 191 13.22 -11.03 -8.90
C ILE A 191 13.20 -10.47 -10.32
N ASN A 192 13.39 -11.36 -11.31
CA ASN A 192 13.37 -11.07 -12.74
C ASN A 192 11.94 -10.83 -13.26
N SER A 193 11.84 -10.37 -14.51
CA SER A 193 10.58 -10.18 -15.24
C SER A 193 9.77 -11.45 -15.52
N ASP A 194 10.33 -12.64 -15.25
CA ASP A 194 9.65 -13.93 -15.34
C ASP A 194 9.21 -14.48 -13.97
N GLY A 195 9.32 -13.64 -12.92
CA GLY A 195 8.96 -14.02 -11.56
C GLY A 195 10.00 -14.90 -10.85
N SER A 196 11.18 -15.09 -11.43
CA SER A 196 12.24 -15.93 -10.85
C SER A 196 13.34 -15.10 -10.17
N GLY A 197 13.92 -15.64 -9.09
CA GLY A 197 15.11 -15.14 -8.42
C GLY A 197 16.07 -16.27 -8.10
N THR A 198 17.30 -15.96 -7.73
CA THR A 198 18.25 -16.92 -7.19
C THR A 198 18.43 -16.71 -5.70
N ASP A 199 18.63 -17.79 -4.95
CA ASP A 199 18.83 -17.70 -3.48
C ASP A 199 19.98 -16.75 -3.13
N ASP A 200 21.08 -16.80 -3.85
CA ASP A 200 22.22 -15.89 -3.67
C ASP A 200 21.84 -14.42 -3.94
N GLY A 201 21.06 -14.16 -4.99
CA GLY A 201 20.62 -12.80 -5.33
C GLY A 201 19.62 -12.22 -4.31
N ILE A 202 18.72 -13.07 -3.82
CA ILE A 202 17.75 -12.66 -2.77
C ILE A 202 18.49 -12.47 -1.46
N ALA A 203 19.47 -13.31 -1.11
CA ALA A 203 20.33 -13.15 0.06
C ALA A 203 21.10 -11.82 0.02
N GLU A 204 21.71 -11.46 -1.13
CA GLU A 204 22.37 -10.16 -1.33
C GLU A 204 21.41 -8.99 -1.12
N ALA A 205 20.17 -9.12 -1.58
CA ALA A 205 19.13 -8.11 -1.37
C ALA A 205 18.73 -7.97 0.11
N VAL A 206 18.60 -9.08 0.85
CA VAL A 206 18.35 -9.10 2.29
C VAL A 206 19.49 -8.42 3.05
N ASP A 207 20.76 -8.79 2.75
CA ASP A 207 21.94 -8.18 3.36
C ASP A 207 22.01 -6.66 3.08
N TRP A 208 21.62 -6.25 1.86
CA TRP A 208 21.53 -4.83 1.55
C TRP A 208 20.46 -4.13 2.41
N CYS A 209 19.27 -4.71 2.57
CA CYS A 209 18.21 -4.16 3.43
C CYS A 209 18.69 -3.99 4.88
N VAL A 210 19.41 -4.98 5.43
CA VAL A 210 20.03 -4.91 6.77
C VAL A 210 21.02 -3.74 6.84
N SER A 211 21.83 -3.53 5.79
CA SER A 211 22.80 -2.44 5.70
C SER A 211 22.18 -1.04 5.61
N GLN A 212 20.89 -0.94 5.27
CA GLN A 212 20.12 0.30 5.28
C GLN A 212 19.46 0.59 6.64
N ASP A 213 19.80 -0.18 7.67
CA ASP A 213 19.20 -0.08 9.01
C ASP A 213 17.67 -0.29 9.01
N SER A 214 17.15 -1.15 8.12
CA SER A 214 15.72 -1.45 8.04
C SER A 214 15.21 -2.10 9.34
N ASP A 215 14.05 -1.63 9.82
CA ASP A 215 13.33 -2.26 10.93
C ASP A 215 12.62 -3.54 10.49
N ILE A 216 12.05 -3.50 9.26
CA ILE A 216 11.24 -4.58 8.69
C ILE A 216 11.79 -4.95 7.32
N ILE A 217 11.87 -6.25 7.02
CA ILE A 217 12.09 -6.79 5.67
C ILE A 217 10.84 -7.58 5.27
N SER A 218 10.23 -7.23 4.15
CA SER A 218 9.08 -7.90 3.54
C SER A 218 9.54 -8.79 2.40
N LEU A 219 9.38 -10.11 2.57
CA LEU A 219 9.75 -11.16 1.61
C LEU A 219 8.48 -11.80 1.04
N SER A 220 7.83 -11.11 0.10
CA SER A 220 6.63 -11.60 -0.59
C SER A 220 6.98 -12.65 -1.66
N LEU A 221 7.86 -13.59 -1.31
CA LEU A 221 8.39 -14.62 -2.17
C LEU A 221 8.49 -15.94 -1.42
N GLY A 222 8.57 -17.06 -2.15
CA GLY A 222 8.77 -18.36 -1.59
C GLY A 222 9.18 -19.35 -2.67
N GLY A 223 10.20 -20.12 -2.40
CA GLY A 223 10.66 -21.24 -3.23
C GLY A 223 10.05 -22.54 -2.74
N GLY A 224 9.60 -23.41 -3.68
CA GLY A 224 9.22 -24.77 -3.32
C GLY A 224 10.43 -25.50 -2.73
N GLN A 225 10.26 -26.13 -1.58
CA GLN A 225 11.28 -27.02 -1.04
C GLN A 225 11.40 -28.23 -1.96
N GLY A 226 12.36 -28.20 -2.90
CA GLY A 226 12.55 -29.29 -3.87
C GLY A 226 12.78 -30.62 -3.16
N ILE A 227 12.17 -31.69 -3.69
CA ILE A 227 12.50 -33.07 -3.32
C ILE A 227 13.96 -33.29 -3.70
N GLY A 228 14.89 -33.08 -2.78
CA GLY A 228 16.32 -33.20 -3.00
C GLY A 228 17.16 -32.00 -2.62
N GLY A 229 16.61 -31.01 -1.89
CA GLY A 229 17.44 -30.04 -1.19
C GLY A 229 18.45 -30.82 -0.38
N ASP A 230 19.73 -30.64 -0.70
CA ASP A 230 20.81 -31.38 -0.05
C ASP A 230 20.64 -31.25 1.48
N LEU A 231 20.43 -32.33 2.18
CA LEU A 231 20.39 -32.43 3.65
C LEU A 231 21.63 -31.80 4.33
N PHE A 232 22.55 -31.22 3.55
CA PHE A 232 23.84 -30.71 3.96
C PHE A 232 24.26 -29.38 3.32
N THR A 233 23.42 -28.76 2.47
CA THR A 233 23.67 -27.40 1.92
C THR A 233 22.78 -26.41 2.64
N THR A 234 23.39 -25.54 3.39
CA THR A 234 22.74 -24.35 3.96
C THR A 234 22.37 -23.42 2.80
N ASP A 235 21.10 -23.08 2.70
CA ASP A 235 20.58 -22.14 1.71
C ASP A 235 21.10 -20.74 2.04
N SER A 236 21.67 -20.05 1.07
CA SER A 236 22.22 -18.70 1.26
C SER A 236 21.16 -17.70 1.71
N LEU A 237 19.91 -17.85 1.25
CA LEU A 237 18.79 -17.01 1.65
C LEU A 237 18.43 -17.24 3.13
N GLU A 238 18.32 -18.49 3.58
CA GLU A 238 18.02 -18.78 4.99
C GLU A 238 19.09 -18.22 5.92
N ILE A 239 20.39 -18.34 5.56
CA ILE A 239 21.49 -17.73 6.32
C ILE A 239 21.35 -16.20 6.39
N ALA A 240 21.05 -15.52 5.28
CA ALA A 240 20.91 -14.08 5.26
C ALA A 240 19.73 -13.63 6.12
N VAL A 241 18.62 -14.38 6.11
CA VAL A 241 17.43 -14.13 6.93
C VAL A 241 17.74 -14.34 8.43
N GLU A 242 18.42 -15.44 8.78
CA GLU A 242 18.87 -15.67 10.17
C GLU A 242 19.78 -14.54 10.67
N ASN A 243 20.75 -14.13 9.86
CA ASN A 243 21.64 -12.99 10.17
C ASN A 243 20.88 -11.67 10.34
N ALA A 244 19.81 -11.43 9.58
CA ALA A 244 18.96 -10.25 9.75
C ALA A 244 18.20 -10.29 11.07
N ILE A 245 17.64 -11.45 11.43
CA ILE A 245 16.94 -11.70 12.69
C ILE A 245 17.87 -11.51 13.89
N GLU A 246 19.09 -12.08 13.86
CA GLU A 246 20.10 -11.90 14.91
C GLU A 246 20.46 -10.41 15.14
N GLN A 247 20.28 -9.57 14.13
CA GLN A 247 20.46 -8.13 14.21
C GLN A 247 19.17 -7.36 14.59
N GLY A 248 18.12 -8.06 14.97
CA GLY A 248 16.86 -7.50 15.43
C GLY A 248 15.97 -6.95 14.30
N VAL A 249 16.16 -7.40 13.05
CA VAL A 249 15.29 -7.04 11.92
C VAL A 249 14.07 -7.96 11.91
N TYR A 250 12.88 -7.40 11.82
CA TYR A 250 11.64 -8.16 11.67
C TYR A 250 11.50 -8.65 10.24
N VAL A 251 11.67 -9.95 10.02
CA VAL A 251 11.47 -10.56 8.70
C VAL A 251 10.07 -11.15 8.61
N VAL A 252 9.31 -10.67 7.65
CA VAL A 252 7.95 -11.16 7.34
C VAL A 252 7.99 -11.87 5.99
N ALA A 253 7.56 -13.13 5.93
CA ALA A 253 7.64 -13.93 4.71
C ALA A 253 6.34 -14.68 4.40
N ALA A 254 6.14 -14.98 3.12
CA ALA A 254 4.99 -15.71 2.62
C ALA A 254 5.03 -17.19 3.02
N ALA A 255 3.88 -17.76 3.37
CA ALA A 255 3.76 -19.18 3.66
C ALA A 255 3.92 -20.06 2.40
N GLY A 256 3.57 -19.52 1.23
CA GLY A 256 3.50 -20.25 -0.03
C GLY A 256 2.08 -20.34 -0.57
N ASN A 257 1.95 -20.76 -1.83
CA ASN A 257 0.68 -20.75 -2.56
C ASN A 257 0.30 -22.16 -3.09
N ASP A 258 0.79 -23.23 -2.45
CA ASP A 258 0.59 -24.61 -2.92
C ASP A 258 -0.79 -25.17 -2.52
N GLY A 259 -1.41 -24.59 -1.49
CA GLY A 259 -2.80 -24.88 -1.09
C GLY A 259 -3.05 -26.36 -0.82
N GLU A 260 -4.10 -26.93 -1.47
CA GLU A 260 -4.48 -28.33 -1.32
C GLU A 260 -3.45 -29.31 -1.92
N ASP A 261 -2.56 -28.83 -2.79
CA ASP A 261 -1.47 -29.62 -3.38
C ASP A 261 -0.20 -29.58 -2.51
N ASP A 262 -0.28 -28.90 -1.35
CA ASP A 262 0.81 -28.79 -0.39
C ASP A 262 1.16 -30.17 0.18
N ASP A 263 2.36 -30.63 -0.08
CA ASP A 263 2.88 -31.91 0.35
C ASP A 263 3.95 -31.78 1.45
N GLY A 264 4.02 -30.62 2.13
CA GLY A 264 5.07 -30.33 3.12
C GLY A 264 4.82 -29.15 4.00
N ASP A 265 5.88 -28.50 4.37
CA ASP A 265 5.90 -27.32 5.24
C ASP A 265 5.66 -26.04 4.41
N VAL A 266 5.50 -24.91 5.09
CA VAL A 266 5.50 -23.59 4.45
C VAL A 266 6.79 -23.37 3.64
N SER A 267 6.71 -22.55 2.60
CA SER A 267 7.85 -22.25 1.74
C SER A 267 9.00 -21.57 2.50
N SER A 268 10.25 -21.82 2.07
CA SER A 268 11.41 -21.02 2.51
C SER A 268 11.31 -19.61 1.87
N PRO A 269 11.68 -18.51 2.62
CA PRO A 269 12.22 -18.48 3.98
C PRO A 269 11.17 -18.42 5.10
N GLY A 270 9.88 -18.56 4.82
CA GLY A 270 8.82 -18.59 5.82
C GLY A 270 9.01 -19.70 6.87
N SER A 271 9.69 -20.79 6.49
CA SER A 271 10.02 -21.94 7.34
C SER A 271 11.10 -21.66 8.39
N VAL A 272 11.90 -20.60 8.24
CA VAL A 272 13.00 -20.25 9.14
C VAL A 272 12.47 -19.86 10.52
N GLU A 273 13.21 -20.23 11.58
CA GLU A 273 12.89 -19.86 12.96
C GLU A 273 12.91 -18.33 13.11
N ASN A 274 12.01 -17.80 13.93
CA ASN A 274 11.84 -16.37 14.18
C ASN A 274 11.38 -15.51 12.97
N VAL A 275 11.24 -16.06 11.76
CA VAL A 275 10.50 -15.39 10.68
C VAL A 275 9.01 -15.35 11.02
N ILE A 276 8.37 -14.22 10.74
CA ILE A 276 6.91 -14.10 10.82
C ILE A 276 6.33 -14.60 9.50
N CYS A 277 5.93 -15.88 9.47
CA CYS A 277 5.35 -16.51 8.29
C CYS A 277 3.84 -16.25 8.21
N VAL A 278 3.37 -15.82 7.04
CA VAL A 278 2.01 -15.34 6.85
C VAL A 278 1.26 -16.17 5.82
N GLY A 279 0.19 -16.84 6.24
CA GLY A 279 -0.78 -17.49 5.36
C GLY A 279 -1.89 -16.56 4.88
N GLY A 280 -2.80 -17.08 4.04
CA GLY A 280 -3.81 -16.31 3.35
C GLY A 280 -5.23 -16.49 3.89
N VAL A 281 -5.98 -15.37 4.03
CA VAL A 281 -7.40 -15.35 4.41
C VAL A 281 -8.23 -14.60 3.37
N THR A 282 -9.49 -15.01 3.23
CA THR A 282 -10.49 -14.33 2.39
C THR A 282 -11.10 -13.12 3.12
N ARG A 283 -11.79 -12.23 2.40
CA ARG A 283 -12.52 -11.08 2.97
C ARG A 283 -13.58 -11.46 4.01
N LEU A 284 -14.05 -12.69 3.99
CA LEU A 284 -15.00 -13.22 4.95
C LEU A 284 -14.36 -13.87 6.19
N GLY A 285 -13.03 -13.79 6.32
CA GLY A 285 -12.30 -14.40 7.42
C GLY A 285 -12.14 -15.92 7.32
N ASN A 286 -12.41 -16.53 6.15
CA ASN A 286 -12.17 -17.94 5.92
C ASN A 286 -10.75 -18.15 5.38
N LEU A 287 -10.17 -19.32 5.61
CA LEU A 287 -8.91 -19.70 4.99
C LEU A 287 -9.01 -19.55 3.45
N TRP A 288 -7.98 -18.99 2.85
CA TRP A 288 -7.80 -19.05 1.40
C TRP A 288 -7.23 -20.43 1.01
N SER A 289 -7.94 -21.17 0.16
CA SER A 289 -7.55 -22.53 -0.22
C SER A 289 -6.23 -22.66 -0.98
N GLY A 290 -5.66 -21.52 -1.42
CA GLY A 290 -4.34 -21.47 -2.05
C GLY A 290 -3.19 -21.28 -1.04
N SER A 291 -3.48 -21.01 0.23
CA SER A 291 -2.43 -20.83 1.25
C SER A 291 -1.78 -22.15 1.62
N SER A 292 -0.43 -22.21 1.61
CA SER A 292 0.30 -23.38 2.09
C SER A 292 0.08 -23.62 3.59
N GLU A 293 0.22 -24.87 3.99
CA GLU A 293 0.04 -25.37 5.35
C GLU A 293 1.40 -25.53 6.07
N GLY A 294 1.37 -25.47 7.38
CA GLY A 294 2.57 -25.58 8.21
C GLY A 294 2.90 -27.00 8.71
N ASP A 295 2.30 -28.00 8.14
CA ASP A 295 2.48 -29.39 8.53
C ASP A 295 3.25 -30.19 7.47
N ASN A 296 3.31 -31.49 7.70
CA ASN A 296 4.08 -32.41 6.88
C ASN A 296 3.25 -33.35 6.02
N ASN A 297 1.97 -33.18 5.95
CA ASN A 297 0.95 -33.85 5.10
C ASN A 297 1.37 -35.17 4.43
N GLY A 298 1.98 -36.09 5.19
CA GLY A 298 2.30 -37.45 4.72
C GLY A 298 3.61 -37.63 4.01
N ARG A 299 4.52 -36.66 4.04
CA ARG A 299 5.91 -36.88 3.59
C ARG A 299 6.60 -37.95 4.41
N LEU A 300 7.45 -38.75 3.76
CA LEU A 300 8.26 -39.78 4.41
C LEU A 300 9.29 -39.20 5.40
N TRP A 301 9.70 -37.96 5.16
CA TRP A 301 10.61 -37.20 6.00
C TRP A 301 9.96 -35.89 6.42
N PRO A 302 9.70 -35.71 7.73
CA PRO A 302 9.16 -34.45 8.23
C PRO A 302 10.12 -33.31 7.93
N ASN A 303 9.52 -32.21 7.45
CA ASN A 303 10.15 -30.91 7.40
C ASN A 303 9.21 -29.94 8.16
N PRO A 304 9.60 -29.40 9.29
CA PRO A 304 10.92 -29.61 9.96
C PRO A 304 11.09 -31.02 10.53
N ILE A 305 12.34 -31.46 10.62
CA ILE A 305 12.69 -32.79 11.20
C ILE A 305 12.24 -32.91 12.66
N LEU A 306 12.25 -31.80 13.38
CA LEU A 306 11.75 -31.68 14.75
C LEU A 306 10.49 -30.80 14.78
N PRO A 307 9.47 -31.15 15.57
CA PRO A 307 8.30 -30.30 15.69
C PRO A 307 8.68 -28.93 16.25
N ARG A 308 8.13 -27.87 15.64
CA ARG A 308 8.26 -26.50 16.14
C ARG A 308 7.49 -26.33 17.46
N ASN A 309 7.98 -25.44 18.31
CA ASN A 309 7.33 -25.06 19.56
C ASN A 309 6.64 -23.71 19.40
N ASP A 310 5.64 -23.42 20.25
CA ASP A 310 5.08 -22.08 20.33
C ASP A 310 6.17 -21.09 20.81
N PRO A 311 6.30 -19.89 20.21
CA PRO A 311 5.45 -19.28 19.19
C PRO A 311 5.89 -19.51 17.73
N ASP A 312 6.83 -20.43 17.45
CA ASP A 312 7.45 -20.62 16.13
C ASP A 312 6.74 -21.63 15.21
N LYS A 313 5.55 -22.07 15.57
CA LYS A 313 4.73 -22.91 14.68
C LYS A 313 4.27 -22.12 13.46
N LYS A 314 4.26 -22.77 12.29
CA LYS A 314 3.98 -22.15 10.98
C LYS A 314 2.61 -22.54 10.41
N PRO A 315 1.99 -21.61 9.61
CA PRO A 315 2.29 -20.18 9.62
C PRO A 315 1.98 -19.58 10.99
N GLU A 316 2.63 -18.47 11.39
CA GLU A 316 2.27 -17.83 12.66
C GLU A 316 0.86 -17.27 12.64
N ILE A 317 0.51 -16.59 11.54
CA ILE A 317 -0.76 -15.87 11.38
C ILE A 317 -1.23 -15.94 9.96
N ILE A 318 -2.49 -15.58 9.74
CA ILE A 318 -3.03 -15.37 8.40
C ILE A 318 -3.50 -13.92 8.22
N ALA A 319 -3.41 -13.42 6.98
CA ALA A 319 -3.77 -12.06 6.61
C ALA A 319 -4.41 -12.05 5.20
N PRO A 320 -4.92 -10.90 4.69
CA PRO A 320 -5.57 -10.82 3.37
C PRO A 320 -4.77 -11.48 2.25
N GLY A 321 -5.33 -12.53 1.62
CA GLY A 321 -4.63 -13.34 0.61
C GLY A 321 -5.43 -13.68 -0.64
N LEU A 322 -6.75 -13.41 -0.70
CA LEU A 322 -7.60 -13.69 -1.86
C LEU A 322 -8.20 -12.39 -2.42
N GLU A 323 -7.99 -12.13 -3.73
CA GLU A 323 -8.55 -10.94 -4.40
C GLU A 323 -8.23 -9.64 -3.65
N VAL A 324 -7.01 -9.50 -3.18
CA VAL A 324 -6.53 -8.30 -2.47
C VAL A 324 -6.32 -7.18 -3.49
N PRO A 325 -6.91 -5.99 -3.28
CA PRO A 325 -6.69 -4.84 -4.16
C PRO A 325 -5.21 -4.44 -4.21
N VAL A 326 -4.69 -4.25 -5.42
CA VAL A 326 -3.29 -3.95 -5.68
C VAL A 326 -3.12 -2.90 -6.78
N LEU A 327 -1.95 -2.29 -6.79
CA LEU A 327 -1.48 -1.47 -7.89
C LEU A 327 -1.01 -2.37 -9.03
N MET A 328 -1.27 -1.94 -10.26
CA MET A 328 -0.88 -2.66 -11.48
C MET A 328 0.09 -1.82 -12.29
N THR A 329 1.13 -2.45 -12.80
CA THR A 329 2.02 -1.85 -13.80
C THR A 329 2.00 -2.70 -15.07
N ASN A 330 2.47 -2.15 -16.18
CA ASN A 330 2.47 -2.84 -17.47
C ASN A 330 1.10 -3.37 -17.93
N SER A 331 0.02 -2.73 -17.51
CA SER A 331 -1.38 -3.13 -17.73
C SER A 331 -2.21 -1.98 -18.30
N ASP A 332 -3.38 -2.29 -18.88
CA ASP A 332 -4.37 -1.30 -19.34
C ASP A 332 -5.08 -0.58 -18.17
N SER A 333 -4.90 -1.06 -16.95
CA SER A 333 -5.48 -0.49 -15.71
C SER A 333 -4.38 -0.27 -14.68
N TRP A 334 -4.46 0.84 -13.97
CA TRP A 334 -3.57 1.14 -12.83
C TRP A 334 -3.90 0.33 -11.56
N TRP A 335 -5.08 -0.27 -11.48
CA TRP A 335 -5.58 -0.99 -10.32
C TRP A 335 -6.16 -2.33 -10.72
N GLY A 336 -5.94 -3.31 -9.85
CA GLY A 336 -6.43 -4.67 -10.00
C GLY A 336 -6.51 -5.38 -8.65
N TRP A 337 -6.47 -6.69 -8.70
CA TRP A 337 -6.41 -7.53 -7.51
C TRP A 337 -5.40 -8.67 -7.72
N SER A 338 -4.86 -9.15 -6.62
CA SER A 338 -3.95 -10.29 -6.58
C SER A 338 -4.42 -11.30 -5.54
N SER A 339 -4.07 -12.56 -5.74
CA SER A 339 -4.26 -13.62 -4.75
C SER A 339 -2.93 -14.32 -4.50
N GLY A 340 -2.54 -14.36 -3.26
CA GLY A 340 -1.26 -14.92 -2.83
C GLY A 340 -0.93 -14.58 -1.39
N THR A 341 -0.19 -15.43 -0.72
CA THR A 341 0.41 -15.15 0.59
C THR A 341 1.43 -14.01 0.53
N SER A 342 1.87 -13.65 -0.67
CA SER A 342 2.63 -12.40 -0.95
C SER A 342 1.86 -11.15 -0.49
N ALA A 343 0.56 -11.05 -0.85
CA ALA A 343 -0.28 -9.95 -0.42
C ALA A 343 -0.48 -9.95 1.10
N SER A 344 -0.62 -11.14 1.70
CA SER A 344 -0.71 -11.30 3.15
C SER A 344 0.56 -10.80 3.86
N THR A 345 1.73 -11.12 3.32
CA THR A 345 3.04 -10.67 3.81
C THR A 345 3.18 -9.15 3.78
N ALA A 346 2.85 -8.53 2.64
CA ALA A 346 2.84 -7.07 2.52
C ALA A 346 1.87 -6.41 3.51
N TRP A 347 0.70 -7.02 3.71
CA TRP A 347 -0.29 -6.54 4.67
C TRP A 347 0.24 -6.54 6.11
N VAL A 348 0.83 -7.64 6.55
CA VAL A 348 1.42 -7.76 7.89
C VAL A 348 2.63 -6.85 8.04
N SER A 349 3.48 -6.72 7.01
CA SER A 349 4.62 -5.80 7.03
C SER A 349 4.19 -4.35 7.27
N GLY A 350 3.14 -3.90 6.56
CA GLY A 350 2.54 -2.58 6.78
C GLY A 350 1.93 -2.44 8.18
N GLY A 351 1.20 -3.46 8.64
CA GLY A 351 0.63 -3.48 9.99
C GLY A 351 1.69 -3.45 11.09
N LEU A 352 2.78 -4.17 10.90
CA LEU A 352 3.92 -4.17 11.83
C LEU A 352 4.60 -2.80 11.88
N ALA A 353 4.68 -2.07 10.76
CA ALA A 353 5.18 -0.70 10.76
C ALA A 353 4.31 0.24 11.62
N LEU A 354 2.98 0.08 11.59
CA LEU A 354 2.09 0.83 12.50
C LEU A 354 2.31 0.46 13.96
N PHE A 355 2.54 -0.84 14.23
CA PHE A 355 2.85 -1.31 15.59
C PHE A 355 4.13 -0.70 16.12
N LEU A 356 5.21 -0.71 15.34
CA LEU A 356 6.50 -0.15 15.73
C LEU A 356 6.45 1.38 15.90
N GLN A 357 5.66 2.10 15.09
CA GLN A 357 5.43 3.53 15.26
C GLN A 357 4.81 3.84 16.63
N GLU A 358 3.81 3.09 17.05
CA GLU A 358 3.13 3.27 18.36
C GLU A 358 3.99 2.82 19.54
N ASN A 359 4.89 1.84 19.31
CA ASN A 359 5.66 1.19 20.36
C ASN A 359 7.18 1.32 20.11
N PRO A 360 7.80 2.48 20.37
CA PRO A 360 9.21 2.73 20.08
C PRO A 360 10.20 1.77 20.78
N ASP A 361 9.80 1.15 21.88
CA ASP A 361 10.61 0.17 22.60
C ASP A 361 10.84 -1.13 21.80
N PHE A 362 10.05 -1.35 20.76
CA PHE A 362 10.18 -2.47 19.83
C PHE A 362 10.94 -2.11 18.55
N GLN A 363 11.21 -0.82 18.28
CA GLN A 363 12.00 -0.42 17.11
C GLN A 363 13.44 -0.91 17.22
N ARG A 364 14.01 -1.25 16.07
CA ARG A 364 15.40 -1.66 15.96
C ARG A 364 16.36 -0.54 16.35
N ASN A 365 17.45 -0.89 17.02
CA ASN A 365 18.54 0.01 17.36
C ASN A 365 19.87 -0.77 17.37
N SER A 366 20.98 -0.09 17.56
CA SER A 366 22.32 -0.69 17.51
C SER A 366 22.60 -1.82 18.51
N ASN A 367 21.73 -2.07 19.46
CA ASN A 367 21.86 -3.12 20.47
C ASN A 367 20.70 -4.14 20.37
N SER A 368 19.92 -4.07 19.29
CA SER A 368 18.83 -5.02 19.07
C SER A 368 19.39 -6.41 18.72
N ASP A 369 18.67 -7.39 19.15
CA ASP A 369 18.86 -8.81 18.88
C ASP A 369 17.48 -9.46 18.61
N GLU A 370 17.42 -10.76 18.50
CA GLU A 370 16.20 -11.52 18.24
C GLU A 370 15.13 -11.43 19.36
N THR A 371 15.48 -10.96 20.55
CA THR A 371 14.58 -10.97 21.73
C THR A 371 13.28 -10.22 21.47
N LYS A 372 13.33 -9.08 20.76
CA LYS A 372 12.13 -8.30 20.42
C LYS A 372 11.25 -8.98 19.39
N ILE A 373 11.85 -9.78 18.51
CA ILE A 373 11.14 -10.57 17.52
C ILE A 373 10.36 -11.69 18.24
N GLU A 374 10.99 -12.39 19.17
CA GLU A 374 10.33 -13.40 20.00
C GLU A 374 9.16 -12.78 20.80
N GLU A 375 9.36 -11.59 21.39
CA GLU A 375 8.28 -10.87 22.09
C GLU A 375 7.09 -10.58 21.16
N ILE A 376 7.32 -10.09 19.94
CA ILE A 376 6.25 -9.83 18.98
C ILE A 376 5.56 -11.13 18.56
N LYS A 377 6.29 -12.22 18.33
CA LYS A 377 5.69 -13.52 17.98
C LYS A 377 4.79 -14.05 19.12
N ILE A 378 5.17 -13.86 20.36
CA ILE A 378 4.33 -14.16 21.52
C ILE A 378 3.07 -13.29 21.48
N LEU A 379 3.22 -11.97 21.29
CA LEU A 379 2.08 -11.07 21.20
C LEU A 379 1.14 -11.42 20.04
N LEU A 380 1.66 -11.80 18.88
CA LEU A 380 0.88 -12.28 17.74
C LEU A 380 0.11 -13.56 18.10
N SER A 381 0.76 -14.52 18.77
CA SER A 381 0.12 -15.78 19.17
C SER A 381 -1.04 -15.60 20.17
N GLU A 382 -0.98 -14.57 20.99
CA GLU A 382 -1.96 -14.28 22.05
C GLU A 382 -3.07 -13.32 21.61
N ASN A 383 -2.83 -12.50 20.57
CA ASN A 383 -3.72 -11.39 20.21
C ASN A 383 -4.28 -11.47 18.77
N SER A 384 -3.94 -12.51 18.00
CA SER A 384 -4.56 -12.78 16.72
C SER A 384 -5.99 -13.31 16.89
N GLN A 385 -6.86 -13.06 15.93
CA GLN A 385 -8.25 -13.50 15.98
C GLN A 385 -8.38 -14.96 15.57
N MET A 386 -8.49 -15.85 16.53
CA MET A 386 -8.74 -17.28 16.28
C MET A 386 -10.11 -17.51 15.63
N LYS A 387 -10.21 -18.55 14.80
CA LYS A 387 -11.51 -19.01 14.27
C LYS A 387 -12.37 -19.65 15.36
N ASP A 388 -13.66 -19.75 15.12
CA ASP A 388 -14.60 -20.39 16.04
C ASP A 388 -14.16 -21.83 16.38
N GLY A 389 -13.97 -22.10 17.67
CA GLY A 389 -13.56 -23.42 18.19
C GLY A 389 -12.05 -23.67 18.18
N GLN A 390 -11.24 -22.77 17.65
CA GLN A 390 -9.78 -22.83 17.78
C GLN A 390 -9.37 -22.42 19.20
N SER A 391 -8.42 -23.13 19.79
CA SER A 391 -7.89 -22.85 21.13
C SER A 391 -6.38 -22.93 21.22
N GLN A 392 -5.72 -23.23 20.11
CA GLN A 392 -4.27 -23.35 19.98
C GLN A 392 -3.89 -23.08 18.52
N HIS A 393 -2.60 -23.11 18.20
CA HIS A 393 -2.12 -23.04 16.82
C HIS A 393 -2.81 -24.10 15.93
N ASP A 394 -3.09 -23.72 14.70
CA ASP A 394 -3.67 -24.56 13.65
C ASP A 394 -2.76 -24.47 12.43
N ASP A 395 -2.37 -25.59 11.82
CA ASP A 395 -1.35 -25.63 10.74
C ASP A 395 -1.78 -24.86 9.48
N ASN A 396 -3.09 -24.62 9.29
CA ASN A 396 -3.62 -23.82 8.19
C ASN A 396 -3.89 -22.35 8.60
N PHE A 397 -4.36 -22.14 9.84
CA PHE A 397 -4.87 -20.85 10.30
C PHE A 397 -3.88 -20.10 11.19
N GLY A 398 -2.76 -20.73 11.52
CA GLY A 398 -1.80 -20.20 12.46
C GLY A 398 -2.40 -19.98 13.84
N TYR A 399 -2.00 -18.91 14.50
CA TYR A 399 -2.65 -18.45 15.74
C TYR A 399 -3.92 -17.64 15.47
N GLY A 400 -4.26 -17.37 14.19
CA GLY A 400 -5.47 -16.66 13.79
C GLY A 400 -5.22 -15.54 12.78
N ILE A 401 -6.28 -14.77 12.49
CA ILE A 401 -6.20 -13.60 11.62
C ILE A 401 -5.42 -12.50 12.34
N PHE A 402 -4.45 -11.91 11.63
CA PHE A 402 -3.72 -10.73 12.10
C PHE A 402 -4.65 -9.58 12.46
N ARG A 403 -4.53 -9.05 13.68
CA ARG A 403 -5.32 -7.92 14.19
C ARG A 403 -4.40 -6.87 14.80
N ILE A 404 -4.15 -5.80 14.06
CA ILE A 404 -3.24 -4.73 14.51
C ILE A 404 -3.81 -3.96 15.71
N ASP A 405 -5.12 -3.74 15.77
CA ASP A 405 -5.76 -3.03 16.86
C ASP A 405 -5.66 -3.76 18.20
N THR A 406 -5.79 -5.09 18.19
CA THR A 406 -5.62 -5.91 19.41
C THR A 406 -4.16 -5.99 19.84
N LEU A 407 -3.24 -6.09 18.89
CA LEU A 407 -1.81 -6.13 19.12
C LEU A 407 -1.32 -4.85 19.83
N ILE A 408 -1.70 -3.69 19.33
CA ILE A 408 -1.37 -2.38 19.95
C ILE A 408 -2.01 -2.26 21.35
N LYS A 409 -3.27 -2.67 21.51
CA LYS A 409 -3.98 -2.60 22.79
C LYS A 409 -3.33 -3.50 23.84
N ALA A 410 -2.79 -4.66 23.48
CA ALA A 410 -2.14 -5.59 24.39
C ALA A 410 -0.91 -4.95 25.07
N VAL A 411 -0.05 -4.26 24.33
CA VAL A 411 1.11 -3.56 24.87
C VAL A 411 0.68 -2.37 25.74
N ASN A 412 -0.30 -1.58 25.29
CA ASN A 412 -0.78 -0.40 26.00
C ASN A 412 -1.45 -0.78 27.35
N SER A 413 -2.20 -1.89 27.40
CA SER A 413 -2.82 -2.39 28.66
C SER A 413 -1.79 -2.88 29.65
N SER A 414 -0.80 -3.65 29.19
CA SER A 414 0.31 -4.13 30.02
C SER A 414 1.12 -2.98 30.62
N SER A 415 1.38 -1.94 29.83
CA SER A 415 2.07 -0.73 30.28
C SER A 415 1.26 0.08 31.31
N SER A 416 -0.07 0.13 31.17
CA SER A 416 -0.95 0.81 32.13
C SER A 416 -1.03 0.09 33.46
N ASP A 417 -1.12 -1.24 33.45
CA ASP A 417 -1.16 -2.08 34.66
C ASP A 417 0.16 -2.00 35.44
N ILE A 418 1.29 -1.95 34.72
CA ILE A 418 2.61 -1.75 35.35
C ILE A 418 2.67 -0.36 36.00
N LYS A 419 2.25 0.70 35.33
CA LYS A 419 2.20 2.06 35.90
C LYS A 419 1.30 2.15 37.12
N GLU A 420 0.13 1.52 37.09
CA GLU A 420 -0.80 1.51 38.22
C GLU A 420 -0.25 0.74 39.40
N ASN A 421 0.43 -0.40 39.19
CA ASN A 421 1.06 -1.20 40.22
C ASN A 421 2.31 -0.52 40.80
N LEU A 422 3.08 0.22 39.99
CA LEU A 422 4.19 1.07 40.46
C LEU A 422 3.69 2.20 41.38
N VAL A 423 2.60 2.87 41.00
CA VAL A 423 1.96 3.93 41.79
C VAL A 423 1.44 3.35 43.13
N LYS A 424 0.96 2.12 43.14
CA LYS A 424 0.50 1.42 44.36
C LYS A 424 1.63 0.83 45.19
N GLY A 425 2.90 0.94 44.78
CA GLY A 425 4.06 0.45 45.51
C GLY A 425 4.20 -1.09 45.58
N ASN A 426 3.52 -1.80 44.70
CA ASN A 426 3.44 -3.27 44.73
C ASN A 426 4.53 -4.00 43.91
N ILE A 427 5.38 -3.26 43.16
CA ILE A 427 6.41 -3.85 42.29
C ILE A 427 7.77 -3.16 42.53
N ASN A 428 8.83 -3.90 42.65
CA ASN A 428 10.21 -3.41 42.76
C ASN A 428 10.75 -3.10 41.32
N ILE A 429 11.42 -1.98 41.14
CA ILE A 429 11.62 -1.21 39.86
C ILE A 429 12.59 -1.88 38.84
N GLU A 430 12.98 -3.10 38.96
CA GLU A 430 14.02 -3.72 38.09
C GLU A 430 13.50 -4.81 37.12
N ARG A 431 12.22 -4.84 36.76
CA ARG A 431 11.71 -5.89 35.87
C ARG A 431 11.12 -5.33 34.57
N ASN A 432 11.70 -5.76 33.48
CA ASN A 432 11.26 -5.56 32.10
C ASN A 432 9.90 -6.26 31.87
N ILE A 433 9.09 -5.79 30.93
CA ILE A 433 7.80 -6.38 30.54
C ILE A 433 7.95 -7.89 30.26
N PHE A 434 9.04 -8.28 29.60
CA PHE A 434 9.41 -9.65 29.30
C PHE A 434 9.54 -10.55 30.57
N ASP A 435 10.11 -10.02 31.65
CA ASP A 435 10.24 -10.75 32.91
C ASP A 435 8.85 -11.03 33.54
N ILE A 436 7.86 -10.21 33.28
CA ILE A 436 6.49 -10.40 33.80
C ILE A 436 5.80 -11.55 33.07
N PHE A 437 5.88 -11.62 31.74
CA PHE A 437 5.34 -12.71 30.94
C PHE A 437 6.06 -14.05 31.22
N GLN A 438 7.38 -14.03 31.42
CA GLN A 438 8.16 -15.23 31.80
C GLN A 438 7.83 -15.71 33.23
N VAL A 439 7.51 -14.80 34.16
CA VAL A 439 7.11 -15.16 35.52
C VAL A 439 5.74 -15.84 35.55
N GLU A 440 4.77 -15.37 34.76
CA GLU A 440 3.46 -16.05 34.66
C GLU A 440 3.59 -17.45 34.06
N ARG A 441 4.39 -17.64 33.00
CA ARG A 441 4.68 -18.98 32.44
C ARG A 441 5.39 -19.91 33.47
N ARG A 442 6.31 -19.38 34.26
CA ARG A 442 6.98 -20.20 35.34
C ARG A 442 6.02 -20.58 36.45
N ILE A 443 5.05 -19.73 36.76
CA ILE A 443 4.03 -20.03 37.78
C ILE A 443 3.06 -21.09 37.27
N THR A 444 2.65 -21.07 36.02
CA THR A 444 1.79 -22.08 35.40
C THR A 444 2.52 -23.42 35.21
N ALA A 445 3.82 -23.39 34.86
CA ALA A 445 4.64 -24.60 34.72
C ALA A 445 5.07 -25.25 36.07
N SER A 446 5.00 -24.52 37.17
CA SER A 446 5.40 -25.02 38.50
C SER A 446 4.25 -25.58 39.34
N VAL A 447 3.02 -25.63 38.81
CA VAL A 447 1.93 -26.40 39.47
C VAL A 447 2.08 -27.87 39.09
N PRO A 448 2.56 -28.75 39.97
CA PRO A 448 2.64 -30.16 39.63
C PRO A 448 1.20 -30.69 39.43
N PRO A 449 1.00 -31.63 38.51
CA PRO A 449 -0.31 -32.28 38.39
C PRO A 449 -0.61 -32.96 39.75
N ASP A 450 -1.78 -32.67 40.26
CA ASP A 450 -2.31 -33.26 41.49
C ASP A 450 -2.41 -34.78 41.35
N ASN A 451 -1.37 -35.49 41.74
CA ASN A 451 -1.33 -36.95 41.84
C ASN A 451 -1.92 -37.38 43.18
N SER A 452 -3.14 -36.98 43.47
CA SER A 452 -3.92 -37.55 44.54
C SER A 452 -5.08 -38.38 43.98
N MET A 453 -4.76 -39.60 43.49
CA MET A 453 -5.69 -40.74 43.52
C MET A 453 -4.93 -42.02 43.89
N ASN A 454 -4.81 -42.25 45.14
CA ASN A 454 -5.24 -43.40 45.92
C ASN A 454 -4.99 -44.78 45.34
N ALA A 455 -4.01 -45.41 45.95
CA ALA A 455 -4.05 -46.82 46.24
C ALA A 455 -5.00 -47.07 47.42
N ILE A 456 -6.09 -47.75 47.21
CA ILE A 456 -6.73 -48.59 48.20
C ILE A 456 -7.31 -49.78 47.41
N GLU A 457 -6.78 -50.99 47.83
CA GLU A 457 -7.20 -52.36 47.56
C GLU A 457 -7.23 -52.90 46.12
#